data_802cb21aac218890714450df97e4e468
#
_entry.id   802cb21aac218890714450df97e4e468
#
_cell.length_a   1.000
_cell.length_b   1.000
_cell.length_c   1.000
_cell.angle_alpha   90.00
_cell.angle_beta   90.00
_cell.angle_gamma   90.00
#
_symmetry.space_group_name_H-M   'P 1'
#
loop_
_entity.id
_entity.type
_entity.pdbx_description
1 polymer ?
#
loop_
_entity_poly.entity_id
_entity_poly.type
_entity_poly.pdbx_seq_one_letter_code
_entity_poly.pdbx_strand_id
1 'polypeptide(L)'
;MTKSAQIKSILFIAAAFAMAACGGHKDVKQAGIPVQTSSGPAWVTQGSGAFKDGSFYGVGVATGIRNKALAVDTADGRARAKVAEVFSTYVAKLNKDYMASTTAGDMKGSSEEQNVTQTLKTFTQMTLSGAVPVDHWMDPADGSMYSLVKLDLNAVKSTLDSAKELDSKVRDYVKANADKAFNDLAAEEANHN
;
A
#
# COMPACT_ATOMS: atom_id res chain seq x y z
N MET A 1 35.64 67.81 -45.10
CA MET A 1 35.87 66.62 -45.92
C MET A 1 34.97 65.49 -45.34
N THR A 2 33.83 65.37 -45.93
CA THR A 2 33.34 64.24 -46.76
C THR A 2 33.15 62.98 -46.00
N LYS A 3 32.02 62.54 -45.87
CA LYS A 3 31.01 61.74 -46.57
C LYS A 3 30.53 60.63 -45.58
N SER A 4 29.44 60.05 -45.53
CA SER A 4 28.26 59.98 -46.39
C SER A 4 27.27 59.06 -45.72
N ALA A 5 26.05 59.44 -45.78
CA ALA A 5 24.84 58.69 -45.44
C ALA A 5 24.78 57.24 -45.95
N GLN A 6 24.14 56.41 -45.27
CA GLN A 6 23.25 55.40 -45.88
C GLN A 6 22.10 55.05 -44.88
N ILE A 7 20.96 55.47 -45.27
CA ILE A 7 19.63 55.06 -44.74
C ILE A 7 19.29 53.73 -45.40
N LYS A 8 18.93 52.75 -44.67
CA LYS A 8 18.18 51.61 -45.24
C LYS A 8 17.12 51.08 -44.26
N SER A 9 15.93 51.48 -44.59
CA SER A 9 14.65 50.73 -44.59
C SER A 9 14.39 49.69 -43.52
N ILE A 10 13.51 50.10 -42.62
CA ILE A 10 12.78 49.24 -41.70
C ILE A 10 11.65 48.56 -42.48
N LEU A 11 11.69 47.26 -42.59
CA LEU A 11 10.59 46.45 -43.08
C LEU A 11 9.83 45.87 -41.87
N PHE A 12 8.65 46.42 -41.59
CA PHE A 12 7.70 45.85 -40.61
C PHE A 12 7.09 44.60 -41.18
N ILE A 13 7.37 43.44 -40.58
CA ILE A 13 6.60 42.23 -40.79
C ILE A 13 5.72 42.02 -39.54
N ALA A 14 4.43 42.29 -39.70
CA ALA A 14 3.42 41.96 -38.73
C ALA A 14 3.19 40.43 -38.79
N ALA A 15 3.65 39.71 -37.79
CA ALA A 15 3.32 38.29 -37.60
C ALA A 15 2.07 38.19 -36.73
N ALA A 16 0.97 37.76 -37.32
CA ALA A 16 -0.27 37.46 -36.64
C ALA A 16 -0.07 36.20 -35.74
N PHE A 17 -0.20 36.39 -34.44
CA PHE A 17 -0.28 35.29 -33.49
C PHE A 17 -1.71 34.66 -33.54
N ALA A 18 -1.84 33.51 -34.18
CA ALA A 18 -3.00 32.67 -34.06
C ALA A 18 -2.84 31.86 -32.76
N MET A 19 -3.61 32.22 -31.72
CA MET A 19 -3.77 31.40 -30.52
C MET A 19 -4.69 30.23 -30.85
N ALA A 20 -4.12 29.08 -31.15
CA ALA A 20 -4.83 27.81 -31.10
C ALA A 20 -4.66 27.18 -29.69
N ALA A 21 -5.56 27.54 -28.78
CA ALA A 21 -5.72 26.85 -27.51
C ALA A 21 -6.46 25.53 -27.76
N CYS A 22 -5.72 24.45 -27.95
CA CYS A 22 -6.22 23.08 -27.78
C CYS A 22 -5.49 22.47 -26.62
N GLY A 23 -6.06 22.61 -25.42
CA GLY A 23 -5.66 21.88 -24.23
C GLY A 23 -6.05 20.42 -24.35
N GLY A 24 -5.21 19.60 -24.95
CA GLY A 24 -5.24 18.16 -24.79
C GLY A 24 -4.43 17.80 -23.54
N HIS A 25 -5.11 17.53 -22.43
CA HIS A 25 -4.50 16.80 -21.31
C HIS A 25 -4.13 15.42 -21.86
N LYS A 26 -2.87 15.25 -22.23
CA LYS A 26 -2.31 13.90 -22.38
C LYS A 26 -2.01 13.43 -20.96
N ASP A 27 -2.80 12.48 -20.50
CA ASP A 27 -2.42 11.67 -19.34
C ASP A 27 -1.00 11.15 -19.59
N VAL A 28 -0.04 11.77 -18.93
CA VAL A 28 1.33 11.26 -18.87
C VAL A 28 1.23 10.03 -17.98
N LYS A 29 1.03 8.85 -18.58
CA LYS A 29 1.32 7.60 -17.91
C LYS A 29 2.76 7.73 -17.44
N GLN A 30 2.93 7.91 -16.16
CA GLN A 30 4.22 7.91 -15.50
C GLN A 30 4.79 6.51 -15.75
N ALA A 31 5.66 6.40 -16.74
CA ALA A 31 6.39 5.17 -17.01
C ALA A 31 7.20 4.92 -15.74
N GLY A 32 6.80 3.91 -14.98
CA GLY A 32 7.55 3.48 -13.81
C GLY A 32 9.00 3.29 -14.22
N ILE A 33 9.93 3.75 -13.40
CA ILE A 33 11.36 3.54 -13.61
C ILE A 33 11.56 2.03 -13.76
N PRO A 34 12.12 1.52 -14.87
CA PRO A 34 12.37 0.09 -15.00
C PRO A 34 13.37 -0.31 -13.91
N VAL A 35 12.89 -0.99 -12.88
CA VAL A 35 13.77 -1.63 -11.92
C VAL A 35 14.43 -2.77 -12.65
N GLN A 36 15.73 -2.69 -12.86
CA GLN A 36 16.53 -3.80 -13.42
C GLN A 36 16.47 -4.94 -12.42
N THR A 37 15.66 -5.94 -12.70
CA THR A 37 15.50 -7.10 -11.84
C THR A 37 16.66 -8.05 -12.05
N SER A 38 17.52 -8.20 -11.02
CA SER A 38 18.20 -9.46 -10.81
C SER A 38 17.17 -10.58 -10.85
N SER A 39 17.54 -11.77 -11.32
CA SER A 39 16.64 -12.92 -11.56
C SER A 39 16.00 -13.51 -10.29
N GLY A 40 15.50 -12.65 -9.39
CA GLY A 40 14.87 -13.01 -8.14
C GLY A 40 13.41 -13.45 -8.29
N PRO A 41 12.80 -13.99 -7.23
CA PRO A 41 11.37 -14.32 -7.19
C PRO A 41 10.50 -13.10 -7.49
N ALA A 42 9.34 -13.33 -8.14
CA ALA A 42 8.42 -12.26 -8.54
C ALA A 42 8.00 -11.37 -7.36
N TRP A 43 7.85 -11.93 -6.17
CA TRP A 43 7.44 -11.20 -4.98
C TRP A 43 8.46 -10.15 -4.52
N VAL A 44 9.74 -10.26 -4.90
CA VAL A 44 10.77 -9.26 -4.56
C VAL A 44 10.46 -7.91 -5.21
N THR A 45 9.90 -7.93 -6.41
CA THR A 45 9.59 -6.71 -7.18
C THR A 45 8.12 -6.35 -7.20
N GLN A 46 7.24 -7.35 -7.10
CA GLN A 46 5.79 -7.17 -7.19
C GLN A 46 5.12 -7.10 -5.80
N GLY A 47 5.85 -7.42 -4.72
CA GLY A 47 5.29 -7.43 -3.37
C GLY A 47 4.04 -8.32 -3.26
N SER A 48 2.99 -7.79 -2.63
CA SER A 48 1.66 -8.43 -2.51
C SER A 48 1.03 -8.74 -3.87
N GLY A 49 1.32 -7.97 -4.91
CA GLY A 49 0.79 -8.16 -6.27
C GLY A 49 1.19 -9.48 -6.95
N ALA A 50 2.22 -10.18 -6.43
CA ALA A 50 2.62 -11.51 -6.92
C ALA A 50 1.61 -12.61 -6.56
N PHE A 51 0.66 -12.36 -5.65
CA PHE A 51 -0.24 -13.36 -5.09
C PHE A 51 -1.71 -12.95 -5.26
N LYS A 52 -2.59 -13.97 -5.36
CA LYS A 52 -4.05 -13.77 -5.49
C LYS A 52 -4.82 -14.79 -4.64
N ASP A 53 -4.27 -15.15 -3.49
CA ASP A 53 -4.80 -16.20 -2.63
C ASP A 53 -5.59 -15.68 -1.41
N GLY A 54 -5.92 -14.39 -1.39
CA GLY A 54 -6.67 -13.78 -0.30
C GLY A 54 -5.86 -13.65 0.99
N SER A 55 -4.56 -13.36 0.88
CA SER A 55 -3.67 -13.19 2.03
C SER A 55 -2.98 -11.84 1.99
N PHE A 56 -2.61 -11.33 3.16
CA PHE A 56 -1.76 -10.15 3.28
C PHE A 56 -0.30 -10.56 3.20
N TYR A 57 0.46 -9.83 2.40
CA TYR A 57 1.89 -10.06 2.22
C TYR A 57 2.71 -8.82 2.55
N GLY A 58 3.90 -9.04 3.10
CA GLY A 58 4.88 -8.00 3.33
C GLY A 58 6.26 -8.47 2.92
N VAL A 59 6.98 -7.61 2.23
CA VAL A 59 8.38 -7.84 1.84
C VAL A 59 9.28 -6.95 2.68
N GLY A 60 10.29 -7.56 3.29
CA GLY A 60 11.35 -6.88 4.03
C GLY A 60 12.70 -7.14 3.39
N VAL A 61 13.60 -6.18 3.45
CA VAL A 61 14.97 -6.30 2.96
C VAL A 61 15.98 -5.86 4.01
N ALA A 62 17.08 -6.60 4.13
CA ALA A 62 18.22 -6.28 4.96
C ALA A 62 19.48 -6.23 4.09
N THR A 63 20.08 -5.05 3.95
CA THR A 63 21.26 -4.80 3.12
C THR A 63 22.46 -4.48 4.00
N GLY A 64 23.66 -4.95 3.60
CA GLY A 64 24.93 -4.62 4.27
C GLY A 64 25.18 -5.38 5.57
N ILE A 65 24.35 -6.35 5.95
CA ILE A 65 24.51 -7.15 7.17
C ILE A 65 25.31 -8.43 6.84
N ARG A 66 26.55 -8.52 7.34
CA ARG A 66 27.42 -9.67 7.09
C ARG A 66 27.00 -10.94 7.83
N ASN A 67 26.41 -10.81 9.01
CA ASN A 67 25.90 -11.94 9.78
C ASN A 67 24.58 -12.39 9.15
N LYS A 68 24.58 -13.58 8.54
CA LYS A 68 23.40 -14.11 7.80
C LYS A 68 22.17 -14.29 8.70
N ALA A 69 22.34 -14.77 9.92
CA ALA A 69 21.23 -14.95 10.86
C ALA A 69 20.61 -13.58 11.20
N LEU A 70 21.43 -12.60 11.53
CA LEU A 70 20.96 -11.24 11.79
C LEU A 70 20.32 -10.60 10.55
N ALA A 71 20.81 -10.89 9.33
CA ALA A 71 20.21 -10.40 8.09
C ALA A 71 18.81 -10.98 7.90
N VAL A 72 18.63 -12.29 8.13
CA VAL A 72 17.31 -12.95 8.09
C VAL A 72 16.38 -12.35 9.12
N ASP A 73 16.78 -12.28 10.39
CA ASP A 73 15.95 -11.73 11.46
C ASP A 73 15.53 -10.27 11.18
N THR A 74 16.45 -9.49 10.62
CA THR A 74 16.18 -8.09 10.25
C THR A 74 15.19 -8.00 9.09
N ALA A 75 15.36 -8.83 8.06
CA ALA A 75 14.45 -8.87 6.92
C ALA A 75 13.06 -9.33 7.35
N ASP A 76 12.97 -10.37 8.19
CA ASP A 76 11.71 -10.86 8.77
C ASP A 76 10.99 -9.79 9.58
N GLY A 77 11.71 -9.08 10.44
CA GLY A 77 11.14 -7.98 11.21
C GLY A 77 10.57 -6.88 10.33
N ARG A 78 11.28 -6.50 9.26
CA ARG A 78 10.82 -5.50 8.29
C ARG A 78 9.63 -5.99 7.48
N ALA A 79 9.62 -7.27 7.08
CA ALA A 79 8.51 -7.87 6.37
C ALA A 79 7.24 -7.93 7.23
N ARG A 80 7.36 -8.31 8.51
CA ARG A 80 6.25 -8.26 9.49
C ARG A 80 5.72 -6.84 9.69
N ALA A 81 6.59 -5.84 9.73
CA ALA A 81 6.17 -4.44 9.83
C ALA A 81 5.34 -4.01 8.60
N LYS A 82 5.71 -4.50 7.40
CA LYS A 82 4.91 -4.25 6.19
C LYS A 82 3.56 -4.93 6.21
N VAL A 83 3.46 -6.17 6.66
CA VAL A 83 2.16 -6.83 6.89
C VAL A 83 1.32 -6.05 7.89
N ALA A 84 1.94 -5.56 8.99
CA ALA A 84 1.23 -4.78 10.00
C ALA A 84 0.69 -3.46 9.45
N GLU A 85 1.43 -2.77 8.59
CA GLU A 85 1.01 -1.54 7.91
C GLU A 85 -0.24 -1.79 7.04
N VAL A 86 -0.18 -2.78 6.15
CA VAL A 86 -1.29 -3.16 5.27
C VAL A 86 -2.51 -3.61 6.08
N PHE A 87 -2.30 -4.46 7.07
CA PHE A 87 -3.39 -4.96 7.92
C PHE A 87 -4.02 -3.85 8.77
N SER A 88 -3.25 -2.89 9.25
CA SER A 88 -3.77 -1.73 9.98
C SER A 88 -4.67 -0.87 9.08
N THR A 89 -4.32 -0.69 7.81
CA THR A 89 -5.15 0.01 6.82
C THR A 89 -6.47 -0.73 6.59
N TYR A 90 -6.41 -2.05 6.45
CA TYR A 90 -7.58 -2.91 6.34
C TYR A 90 -8.53 -2.76 7.55
N VAL A 91 -7.99 -2.82 8.77
CA VAL A 91 -8.78 -2.67 10.01
C VAL A 91 -9.35 -1.27 10.13
N ALA A 92 -8.60 -0.23 9.76
CA ALA A 92 -9.10 1.16 9.76
C ALA A 92 -10.28 1.33 8.80
N LYS A 93 -10.24 0.69 7.62
CA LYS A 93 -11.36 0.66 6.68
C LYS A 93 -12.58 -0.02 7.28
N LEU A 94 -12.42 -1.21 7.85
CA LEU A 94 -13.51 -1.92 8.54
C LEU A 94 -14.13 -1.09 9.66
N ASN A 95 -13.31 -0.39 10.44
CA ASN A 95 -13.80 0.50 11.50
C ASN A 95 -14.63 1.63 10.93
N LYS A 96 -14.13 2.32 9.91
CA LYS A 96 -14.84 3.41 9.24
C LYS A 96 -16.19 2.95 8.67
N ASP A 97 -16.22 1.81 8.01
CA ASP A 97 -17.44 1.26 7.40
C ASP A 97 -18.46 0.81 8.48
N TYR A 98 -17.99 0.21 9.59
CA TYR A 98 -18.82 -0.11 10.73
C TYR A 98 -19.48 1.13 11.33
N MET A 99 -18.69 2.18 11.60
CA MET A 99 -19.19 3.43 12.14
C MET A 99 -20.21 4.07 11.20
N ALA A 100 -19.95 4.10 9.90
CA ALA A 100 -20.89 4.61 8.92
C ALA A 100 -22.22 3.84 8.90
N SER A 101 -22.19 2.52 9.15
CA SER A 101 -23.38 1.67 9.18
C SER A 101 -24.21 1.83 10.44
N THR A 102 -23.59 2.25 11.56
CA THR A 102 -24.24 2.35 12.87
C THR A 102 -24.69 3.77 13.20
N THR A 103 -24.03 4.79 12.66
CA THR A 103 -24.31 6.22 12.98
C THR A 103 -25.54 6.78 12.25
N ALA A 104 -26.18 6.03 11.38
CA ALA A 104 -27.36 6.47 10.62
C ALA A 104 -28.61 6.73 11.50
N GLY A 105 -28.55 6.55 12.82
CA GLY A 105 -29.73 6.62 13.69
C GLY A 105 -29.63 7.33 15.05
N ASP A 106 -28.48 7.49 15.69
CA ASP A 106 -28.45 8.11 17.02
C ASP A 106 -27.09 8.67 17.43
N MET A 107 -27.07 9.92 17.92
CA MET A 107 -25.85 10.65 18.34
C MET A 107 -25.33 10.26 19.74
N LYS A 108 -25.54 9.05 20.21
CA LYS A 108 -24.97 8.56 21.48
C LYS A 108 -23.60 7.90 21.36
N GLY A 109 -22.82 8.26 20.31
CA GLY A 109 -21.71 7.52 19.75
C GLY A 109 -20.39 7.48 20.51
N SER A 110 -20.08 8.32 21.51
CA SER A 110 -18.70 8.47 21.95
C SER A 110 -18.14 7.27 22.75
N SER A 111 -18.95 6.61 23.57
CA SER A 111 -18.49 5.44 24.35
C SER A 111 -18.49 4.14 23.52
N GLU A 112 -19.46 3.97 22.62
CA GLU A 112 -19.50 2.84 21.69
C GLU A 112 -18.34 2.91 20.69
N GLU A 113 -18.06 4.10 20.14
CA GLU A 113 -16.92 4.33 19.24
C GLU A 113 -15.57 3.97 19.88
N GLN A 114 -15.36 4.35 21.13
CA GLN A 114 -14.15 4.02 21.87
C GLN A 114 -14.02 2.50 22.08
N ASN A 115 -15.12 1.83 22.43
CA ASN A 115 -15.13 0.38 22.61
C ASN A 115 -14.82 -0.36 21.31
N VAL A 116 -15.42 0.05 20.19
CA VAL A 116 -15.16 -0.54 18.87
C VAL A 116 -13.71 -0.34 18.47
N THR A 117 -13.18 0.86 18.62
CA THR A 117 -11.78 1.15 18.30
C THR A 117 -10.81 0.33 19.15
N GLN A 118 -11.08 0.20 20.46
CA GLN A 118 -10.26 -0.62 21.35
C GLN A 118 -10.35 -2.11 21.00
N THR A 119 -11.54 -2.60 20.68
CA THR A 119 -11.79 -3.97 20.23
C THR A 119 -10.99 -4.30 18.96
N LEU A 120 -11.04 -3.43 17.96
CA LEU A 120 -10.31 -3.62 16.71
C LEU A 120 -8.79 -3.51 16.89
N LYS A 121 -8.32 -2.67 17.81
CA LYS A 121 -6.90 -2.61 18.16
C LYS A 121 -6.41 -3.91 18.79
N THR A 122 -7.18 -4.48 19.73
CA THR A 122 -6.87 -5.78 20.35
C THR A 122 -6.88 -6.90 19.30
N PHE A 123 -7.88 -6.91 18.43
CA PHE A 123 -7.96 -7.84 17.31
C PHE A 123 -6.75 -7.75 16.39
N THR A 124 -6.30 -6.54 16.05
CA THR A 124 -5.11 -6.32 15.23
C THR A 124 -3.87 -6.95 15.87
N GLN A 125 -3.64 -6.73 17.15
CA GLN A 125 -2.49 -7.29 17.87
C GLN A 125 -2.51 -8.82 17.91
N MET A 126 -3.68 -9.43 18.19
CA MET A 126 -3.84 -10.88 18.20
C MET A 126 -3.58 -11.48 16.82
N THR A 127 -4.11 -10.86 15.79
CA THR A 127 -4.02 -11.35 14.41
C THR A 127 -2.59 -11.25 13.87
N LEU A 128 -1.88 -10.16 14.13
CA LEU A 128 -0.51 -9.96 13.65
C LEU A 128 0.50 -10.99 14.24
N SER A 129 0.19 -11.61 15.36
CA SER A 129 0.99 -12.71 15.90
C SER A 129 1.01 -13.93 14.99
N GLY A 130 0.00 -14.08 14.12
CA GLY A 130 -0.09 -15.13 13.11
C GLY A 130 0.65 -14.84 11.80
N ALA A 131 1.30 -13.69 11.68
CA ALA A 131 2.10 -13.37 10.50
C ALA A 131 3.42 -14.18 10.50
N VAL A 132 3.63 -15.01 9.50
CA VAL A 132 4.76 -15.94 9.42
C VAL A 132 5.61 -15.71 8.18
N PRO A 133 6.96 -15.82 8.29
CA PRO A 133 7.83 -15.86 7.12
C PRO A 133 7.51 -17.13 6.30
N VAL A 134 7.39 -16.98 4.99
CA VAL A 134 7.07 -18.06 4.06
C VAL A 134 8.14 -18.26 3.00
N ASP A 135 8.99 -17.27 2.76
CA ASP A 135 10.10 -17.38 1.82
C ASP A 135 11.22 -16.39 2.15
N HIS A 136 12.45 -16.75 1.76
CA HIS A 136 13.64 -15.90 1.82
C HIS A 136 14.41 -15.99 0.52
N TRP A 137 14.95 -14.87 0.08
CA TRP A 137 15.82 -14.82 -1.07
C TRP A 137 16.99 -13.87 -0.82
N MET A 138 18.18 -14.33 -1.14
CA MET A 138 19.40 -13.52 -1.06
C MET A 138 19.81 -13.07 -2.45
N ASP A 139 19.90 -11.77 -2.67
CA ASP A 139 20.35 -11.21 -3.93
C ASP A 139 21.83 -11.57 -4.15
N PRO A 140 22.15 -12.30 -5.22
CA PRO A 140 23.54 -12.66 -5.52
C PRO A 140 24.40 -11.47 -5.95
N ALA A 141 23.79 -10.35 -6.33
CA ALA A 141 24.51 -9.17 -6.81
C ALA A 141 25.13 -8.36 -5.65
N ASP A 142 24.42 -8.23 -4.53
CA ASP A 142 24.87 -7.38 -3.41
C ASP A 142 24.78 -8.07 -2.04
N GLY A 143 24.25 -9.29 -1.98
CA GLY A 143 24.08 -10.05 -0.74
C GLY A 143 22.93 -9.56 0.14
N SER A 144 22.03 -8.71 -0.37
CA SER A 144 20.83 -8.28 0.35
C SER A 144 19.91 -9.47 0.63
N MET A 145 19.43 -9.59 1.86
CA MET A 145 18.50 -10.62 2.29
C MET A 145 17.09 -10.07 2.21
N TYR A 146 16.25 -10.76 1.46
CA TYR A 146 14.82 -10.50 1.35
C TYR A 146 14.02 -11.54 2.11
N SER A 147 12.95 -11.13 2.75
CA SER A 147 11.98 -11.98 3.42
C SER A 147 10.57 -11.67 2.95
N LEU A 148 9.80 -12.71 2.72
CA LEU A 148 8.37 -12.65 2.45
C LEU A 148 7.61 -13.15 3.67
N VAL A 149 6.78 -12.32 4.25
CA VAL A 149 5.89 -12.67 5.36
C VAL A 149 4.45 -12.69 4.86
N LYS A 150 3.69 -13.68 5.30
CA LYS A 150 2.27 -13.90 4.98
C LYS A 150 1.43 -13.83 6.24
N LEU A 151 0.25 -13.21 6.12
CA LEU A 151 -0.85 -13.32 7.06
C LEU A 151 -2.10 -13.75 6.30
N ASP A 152 -2.59 -14.95 6.58
CA ASP A 152 -3.73 -15.55 5.88
C ASP A 152 -5.06 -14.93 6.35
N LEU A 153 -5.95 -14.55 5.42
CA LEU A 153 -7.24 -13.96 5.77
C LEU A 153 -8.16 -14.95 6.49
N ASN A 154 -8.04 -16.27 6.23
CA ASN A 154 -8.81 -17.27 6.97
C ASN A 154 -8.30 -17.40 8.40
N ALA A 155 -6.99 -17.26 8.63
CA ALA A 155 -6.45 -17.19 9.99
C ALA A 155 -6.96 -15.94 10.74
N VAL A 156 -7.09 -14.80 10.04
CA VAL A 156 -7.72 -13.57 10.57
C VAL A 156 -9.16 -13.87 11.02
N LYS A 157 -9.97 -14.52 10.18
CA LYS A 157 -11.36 -14.89 10.51
C LYS A 157 -11.42 -15.89 11.69
N SER A 158 -10.52 -16.86 11.74
CA SER A 158 -10.44 -17.84 12.84
C SER A 158 -10.06 -17.18 14.17
N THR A 159 -9.21 -16.16 14.14
CA THR A 159 -8.86 -15.37 15.33
C THR A 159 -10.11 -14.66 15.89
N LEU A 160 -10.98 -14.14 15.02
CA LEU A 160 -12.27 -13.56 15.45
C LEU A 160 -13.17 -14.55 16.14
N ASP A 161 -13.24 -15.80 15.66
CA ASP A 161 -14.04 -16.86 16.28
C ASP A 161 -13.57 -17.22 17.69
N SER A 162 -12.25 -17.16 17.89
CA SER A 162 -11.60 -17.48 19.15
C SER A 162 -11.62 -16.34 20.16
N ALA A 163 -11.77 -15.11 19.68
CA ALA A 163 -11.71 -13.87 20.48
C ALA A 163 -13.06 -13.59 21.15
N LYS A 164 -13.43 -14.39 22.14
CA LYS A 164 -14.71 -14.29 22.86
C LYS A 164 -14.84 -13.01 23.69
N GLU A 165 -13.72 -12.39 24.04
CA GLU A 165 -13.63 -11.11 24.74
C GLU A 165 -13.98 -9.90 23.86
N LEU A 166 -14.02 -10.08 22.53
CA LEU A 166 -14.43 -9.04 21.60
C LEU A 166 -15.95 -8.89 21.57
N ASP A 167 -16.41 -7.64 21.40
CA ASP A 167 -17.84 -7.38 21.24
C ASP A 167 -18.43 -8.19 20.09
N SER A 168 -19.57 -8.86 20.35
CA SER A 168 -20.19 -9.77 19.41
C SER A 168 -20.65 -9.08 18.11
N LYS A 169 -21.19 -7.87 18.21
CA LYS A 169 -21.68 -7.12 17.03
C LYS A 169 -20.53 -6.72 16.11
N VAL A 170 -19.41 -6.26 16.69
CA VAL A 170 -18.20 -5.93 15.93
C VAL A 170 -17.64 -7.19 15.28
N ARG A 171 -17.57 -8.30 16.01
CA ARG A 171 -17.09 -9.57 15.50
C ARG A 171 -17.93 -10.09 14.32
N ASP A 172 -19.25 -10.07 14.45
CA ASP A 172 -20.17 -10.49 13.39
C ASP A 172 -20.08 -9.57 12.16
N TYR A 173 -19.96 -8.27 12.38
CA TYR A 173 -19.75 -7.31 11.29
C TYR A 173 -18.44 -7.56 10.54
N VAL A 174 -17.31 -7.71 11.26
CA VAL A 174 -16.02 -7.97 10.64
C VAL A 174 -16.06 -9.27 9.83
N LYS A 175 -16.65 -10.34 10.36
CA LYS A 175 -16.84 -11.60 9.63
C LYS A 175 -17.62 -11.43 8.34
N ALA A 176 -18.73 -10.71 8.40
CA ALA A 176 -19.60 -10.51 7.25
C ALA A 176 -18.94 -9.62 6.15
N ASN A 177 -18.03 -8.74 6.52
CA ASN A 177 -17.44 -7.75 5.61
C ASN A 177 -15.95 -7.98 5.30
N ALA A 178 -15.31 -8.97 5.92
CA ALA A 178 -13.88 -9.23 5.78
C ALA A 178 -13.43 -9.39 4.33
N ASP A 179 -14.11 -10.23 3.55
CA ASP A 179 -13.74 -10.49 2.16
C ASP A 179 -13.94 -9.27 1.28
N LYS A 180 -15.03 -8.52 1.49
CA LYS A 180 -15.29 -7.28 0.74
C LYS A 180 -14.21 -6.25 1.02
N ALA A 181 -13.91 -5.99 2.29
CA ALA A 181 -12.90 -5.01 2.68
C ALA A 181 -11.50 -5.37 2.17
N PHE A 182 -11.17 -6.68 2.14
CA PHE A 182 -9.93 -7.18 1.57
C PHE A 182 -9.85 -6.92 0.06
N ASN A 183 -10.91 -7.26 -0.68
CA ASN A 183 -10.96 -7.07 -2.13
C ASN A 183 -10.89 -5.58 -2.51
N ASP A 184 -11.57 -4.73 -1.75
CA ASP A 184 -11.53 -3.29 -1.95
C ASP A 184 -10.12 -2.73 -1.73
N LEU A 185 -9.42 -3.18 -0.68
CA LEU A 185 -8.03 -2.79 -0.41
C LEU A 185 -7.09 -3.25 -1.53
N ALA A 186 -7.22 -4.50 -1.98
CA ALA A 186 -6.40 -5.04 -3.07
C ALA A 186 -6.63 -4.28 -4.38
N ALA A 187 -7.85 -3.82 -4.64
CA ALA A 187 -8.15 -2.99 -5.79
C ALA A 187 -7.54 -1.58 -5.68
N GLU A 188 -7.56 -0.99 -4.48
CA GLU A 188 -6.91 0.30 -4.21
C GLU A 188 -5.38 0.21 -4.41
N GLU A 189 -4.73 -0.83 -3.88
CA GLU A 189 -3.29 -1.07 -4.05
C GLU A 189 -2.91 -1.25 -5.53
N ALA A 190 -3.73 -1.98 -6.31
CA ALA A 190 -3.48 -2.21 -7.73
C ALA A 190 -3.58 -0.93 -8.58
N ASN A 191 -4.35 0.06 -8.14
CA ASN A 191 -4.50 1.35 -8.81
C ASN A 191 -3.38 2.35 -8.48
N HIS A 192 -2.59 2.09 -7.42
CA HIS A 192 -1.49 2.95 -6.97
C HIS A 192 -0.11 2.48 -7.46
N ASN A 193 0.00 1.27 -8.04
CA ASN A 193 1.21 0.70 -8.64
C ASN A 193 1.20 0.83 -10.17
#